data_87f74ac2a13988bcc177fd97e8451dc0
#
_entry.id   87f74ac2a13988bcc177fd97e8451dc0
#
_cell.length_a   1.000
_cell.length_b   1.000
_cell.length_c   1.000
_cell.angle_alpha   90.00
_cell.angle_beta   90.00
_cell.angle_gamma   90.00
#
_symmetry.space_group_name_H-M   'P 1'
#
loop_
_entity.id
_entity.type
_entity.pdbx_description
1 polymer ?
#
loop_
_entity_poly.entity_id
_entity_poly.type
_entity_poly.pdbx_seq_one_letter_code
_entity_poly.pdbx_strand_id
1 'polypeptide(L)'
;YEGFPKELRPPKGERLVLSTDSFTLQKALDEARRQDNNRPELEYLWDLHPIVDWLVDRGQIFFKRHCAPVLNINEGLDPGEVVMILQGTIPNQKGNPVIQEWVAVNFIGTGLNVRSVTPFEIIAKRLQLNRKFYPNPGGLIPNSLYQQRQVAVDAAHRYLLEKQDNWRKTMNPELEAQRERLKRLRGLQTEQLKISFENDKRRQEIKNKDLIYKKKAIDRRFDDNENFMQNVMTIEPVPYLKLIAILHRES
;
A
#
# COMPACT_ATOMS: atom_id res chain seq x y z
N TYR A 1 -3.54 -10.57 -26.22
CA TYR A 1 -2.28 -9.97 -25.66
C TYR A 1 -2.17 -8.45 -25.85
N GLU A 2 -3.25 -7.75 -26.00
CA GLU A 2 -3.24 -6.29 -26.12
C GLU A 2 -2.69 -5.65 -24.83
N GLY A 3 -1.63 -4.81 -24.97
CA GLY A 3 -0.92 -4.23 -23.81
C GLY A 3 -0.05 -5.18 -22.99
N PHE A 4 0.06 -6.46 -23.34
CA PHE A 4 0.95 -7.38 -22.65
C PHE A 4 2.42 -6.98 -22.87
N PRO A 5 3.28 -6.96 -21.84
CA PRO A 5 4.69 -6.56 -21.95
C PRO A 5 5.41 -7.37 -23.03
N LYS A 6 6.01 -6.67 -23.99
CA LYS A 6 6.62 -7.33 -25.15
C LYS A 6 7.79 -8.22 -24.76
N GLU A 7 8.52 -7.82 -23.74
CA GLU A 7 9.71 -8.48 -23.20
C GLU A 7 9.41 -9.85 -22.58
N LEU A 8 8.16 -10.02 -22.12
CA LEU A 8 7.69 -11.22 -21.43
C LEU A 8 6.85 -12.13 -22.33
N ARG A 9 6.69 -11.78 -23.61
CA ARG A 9 5.96 -12.63 -24.55
C ARG A 9 6.74 -13.89 -24.86
N PRO A 10 6.20 -15.07 -24.52
CA PRO A 10 6.88 -16.30 -24.92
C PRO A 10 6.90 -16.44 -26.46
N PRO A 11 7.88 -17.11 -27.03
CA PRO A 11 7.88 -17.47 -28.42
C PRO A 11 6.61 -18.20 -28.84
N LYS A 12 6.26 -18.16 -30.12
CA LYS A 12 5.04 -18.79 -30.63
C LYS A 12 5.08 -20.31 -30.36
N GLY A 13 4.12 -20.78 -29.57
CA GLY A 13 4.00 -22.20 -29.18
C GLY A 13 4.58 -22.52 -27.80
N GLU A 14 5.28 -21.58 -27.16
CA GLU A 14 5.78 -21.74 -25.81
C GLU A 14 4.82 -21.15 -24.78
N ARG A 15 4.96 -21.59 -23.52
CA ARG A 15 4.15 -21.10 -22.38
C ARG A 15 5.03 -20.35 -21.41
N LEU A 16 4.53 -19.24 -20.90
CA LEU A 16 5.13 -18.57 -19.75
C LEU A 16 4.59 -19.23 -18.46
N VAL A 17 5.48 -19.80 -17.68
CA VAL A 17 5.16 -20.42 -16.40
C VAL A 17 5.69 -19.54 -15.29
N LEU A 18 4.81 -19.15 -14.36
CA LEU A 18 5.13 -18.24 -13.26
C LEU A 18 4.89 -18.93 -11.93
N SER A 19 5.73 -18.66 -10.94
CA SER A 19 5.57 -19.13 -9.57
C SER A 19 5.90 -18.03 -8.57
N THR A 20 5.10 -17.92 -7.49
CA THR A 20 5.39 -17.09 -6.31
C THR A 20 6.25 -17.81 -5.29
N ASP A 21 6.48 -19.12 -5.47
CA ASP A 21 7.26 -19.95 -4.55
C ASP A 21 8.76 -19.91 -4.92
N SER A 22 9.54 -19.29 -4.05
CA SER A 22 10.99 -19.15 -4.20
C SER A 22 11.72 -20.51 -4.15
N PHE A 23 11.20 -21.49 -3.42
CA PHE A 23 11.79 -22.82 -3.34
C PHE A 23 11.64 -23.58 -4.66
N THR A 24 10.45 -23.52 -5.25
CA THR A 24 10.18 -24.12 -6.57
C THR A 24 11.05 -23.47 -7.65
N LEU A 25 11.24 -22.16 -7.60
CA LEU A 25 12.14 -21.45 -8.50
C LEU A 25 13.61 -21.91 -8.34
N GLN A 26 14.09 -21.98 -7.08
CA GLN A 26 15.45 -22.42 -6.81
C GLN A 26 15.72 -23.82 -7.36
N LYS A 27 14.76 -24.72 -7.17
CA LYS A 27 14.84 -26.09 -7.73
C LYS A 27 14.90 -26.09 -9.26
N ALA A 28 14.06 -25.30 -9.92
CA ALA A 28 14.07 -25.15 -11.38
C ALA A 28 15.39 -24.58 -11.90
N LEU A 29 15.97 -23.60 -11.19
CA LEU A 29 17.29 -23.04 -11.50
C LEU A 29 18.41 -24.08 -11.37
N ASP A 30 18.37 -24.90 -10.33
CA ASP A 30 19.38 -25.94 -10.12
C ASP A 30 19.26 -27.08 -11.15
N GLU A 31 18.05 -27.42 -11.56
CA GLU A 31 17.79 -28.37 -12.63
C GLU A 31 18.29 -27.83 -14.00
N ALA A 32 17.99 -26.58 -14.32
CA ALA A 32 18.48 -25.94 -15.56
C ALA A 32 20.00 -25.87 -15.63
N ARG A 33 20.69 -25.59 -14.51
CA ARG A 33 22.16 -25.60 -14.43
C ARG A 33 22.77 -26.99 -14.66
N ARG A 34 22.10 -28.06 -14.20
CA ARG A 34 22.55 -29.43 -14.37
C ARG A 34 22.42 -29.92 -15.82
N GLN A 35 21.49 -29.37 -16.56
CA GLN A 35 21.16 -29.76 -17.92
C GLN A 35 21.85 -28.88 -18.98
N ASP A 36 22.82 -28.05 -18.61
CA ASP A 36 23.44 -27.02 -19.48
C ASP A 36 22.41 -26.11 -20.18
N ASN A 37 21.21 -26.07 -19.67
CA ASN A 37 20.12 -25.20 -20.14
C ASN A 37 20.21 -23.85 -19.43
N ASN A 38 20.56 -22.80 -20.16
CA ASN A 38 20.86 -21.50 -19.58
C ASN A 38 19.64 -20.76 -18.99
N ARG A 39 18.40 -21.27 -19.17
CA ARG A 39 17.20 -20.61 -18.75
C ARG A 39 16.19 -21.60 -18.19
N PRO A 40 15.72 -21.43 -16.95
CA PRO A 40 14.61 -22.25 -16.43
C PRO A 40 13.32 -21.88 -17.17
N GLU A 41 12.45 -22.85 -17.38
CA GLU A 41 11.12 -22.63 -17.95
C GLU A 41 10.18 -21.89 -16.99
N LEU A 42 10.62 -21.69 -15.75
CA LEU A 42 9.86 -21.05 -14.67
C LEU A 42 10.42 -19.67 -14.36
N GLU A 43 9.57 -18.66 -14.31
CA GLU A 43 9.90 -17.29 -13.93
C GLU A 43 9.27 -16.94 -12.58
N TYR A 44 9.99 -16.13 -11.77
CA TYR A 44 9.51 -15.72 -10.46
C TYR A 44 8.50 -14.58 -10.58
N LEU A 45 7.33 -14.78 -10.00
CA LEU A 45 6.29 -13.76 -9.91
C LEU A 45 6.40 -13.05 -8.55
N TRP A 46 6.83 -11.78 -8.56
CA TRP A 46 6.85 -10.90 -7.38
C TRP A 46 5.84 -9.76 -7.54
N ASP A 47 5.60 -9.04 -6.45
CA ASP A 47 4.52 -8.02 -6.38
C ASP A 47 4.65 -6.90 -7.42
N LEU A 48 5.89 -6.55 -7.81
CA LEU A 48 6.18 -5.53 -8.83
C LEU A 48 6.48 -6.13 -10.21
N HIS A 49 6.12 -7.39 -10.44
CA HIS A 49 6.33 -8.02 -11.74
C HIS A 49 5.43 -7.36 -12.80
N PRO A 50 5.95 -7.02 -14.01
CA PRO A 50 5.18 -6.30 -15.03
C PRO A 50 3.86 -6.99 -15.45
N ILE A 51 3.77 -8.32 -15.27
CA ILE A 51 2.53 -9.06 -15.49
C ILE A 51 1.47 -8.72 -14.45
N VAL A 52 1.86 -8.45 -13.20
CA VAL A 52 0.92 -8.05 -12.14
C VAL A 52 0.28 -6.72 -12.50
N ASP A 53 1.09 -5.73 -12.91
CA ASP A 53 0.60 -4.44 -13.35
C ASP A 53 -0.34 -4.58 -14.55
N TRP A 54 0.05 -5.39 -15.54
CA TRP A 54 -0.80 -5.65 -16.70
C TRP A 54 -2.14 -6.31 -16.32
N LEU A 55 -2.14 -7.28 -15.40
CA LEU A 55 -3.36 -7.94 -14.91
C LEU A 55 -4.26 -6.95 -14.15
N VAL A 56 -3.65 -6.09 -13.31
CA VAL A 56 -4.39 -5.04 -12.57
C VAL A 56 -5.03 -4.06 -13.54
N ASP A 57 -4.29 -3.58 -14.53
CA ASP A 57 -4.82 -2.67 -15.57
C ASP A 57 -5.95 -3.31 -16.36
N ARG A 58 -5.81 -4.57 -16.76
CA ARG A 58 -6.86 -5.32 -17.46
C ARG A 58 -8.10 -5.51 -16.59
N GLY A 59 -7.91 -5.86 -15.31
CA GLY A 59 -9.00 -5.94 -14.35
C GLY A 59 -9.75 -4.62 -14.22
N GLN A 60 -9.02 -3.51 -14.11
CA GLN A 60 -9.65 -2.17 -14.02
C GLN A 60 -10.41 -1.77 -15.30
N ILE A 61 -9.89 -2.11 -16.48
CA ILE A 61 -10.57 -1.86 -17.76
C ILE A 61 -11.84 -2.71 -17.85
N PHE A 62 -11.74 -4.00 -17.53
CA PHE A 62 -12.86 -4.94 -17.61
C PHE A 62 -14.01 -4.57 -16.67
N PHE A 63 -13.70 -4.21 -15.42
CA PHE A 63 -14.70 -3.85 -14.41
C PHE A 63 -15.13 -2.38 -14.48
N LYS A 64 -14.64 -1.57 -15.44
CA LYS A 64 -14.85 -0.12 -15.48
C LYS A 64 -14.45 0.51 -14.13
N ARG A 65 -13.37 1.25 -14.07
CA ARG A 65 -12.69 1.81 -12.87
C ARG A 65 -13.55 2.21 -11.66
N HIS A 66 -14.86 2.43 -11.87
CA HIS A 66 -15.83 2.87 -10.86
C HIS A 66 -16.87 1.81 -10.47
N CYS A 67 -16.71 0.58 -10.94
CA CYS A 67 -17.62 -0.52 -10.64
C CYS A 67 -16.89 -1.59 -9.81
N ALA A 68 -17.56 -2.06 -8.75
CA ALA A 68 -17.11 -3.21 -7.98
C ALA A 68 -17.90 -4.44 -8.46
N PRO A 69 -17.26 -5.59 -8.75
CA PRO A 69 -17.95 -6.82 -9.09
C PRO A 69 -18.78 -7.33 -7.92
N VAL A 70 -19.92 -7.96 -8.24
CA VAL A 70 -20.75 -8.66 -7.29
C VAL A 70 -20.65 -10.15 -7.57
N LEU A 71 -19.97 -10.89 -6.71
CA LEU A 71 -19.67 -12.30 -6.89
C LEU A 71 -20.65 -13.16 -6.11
N ASN A 72 -21.20 -14.19 -6.75
CA ASN A 72 -22.05 -15.17 -6.09
C ASN A 72 -21.18 -16.29 -5.50
N ILE A 73 -21.29 -16.48 -4.19
CA ILE A 73 -20.47 -17.42 -3.41
C ILE A 73 -21.37 -18.59 -3.00
N ASN A 74 -21.16 -19.73 -3.60
CA ASN A 74 -21.97 -20.93 -3.31
C ASN A 74 -21.55 -21.64 -2.03
N GLU A 75 -20.28 -21.50 -1.60
CA GLU A 75 -19.72 -22.20 -0.46
C GLU A 75 -18.88 -21.27 0.40
N GLY A 76 -18.86 -21.50 1.72
CA GLY A 76 -18.01 -20.76 2.64
C GLY A 76 -18.62 -19.48 3.22
N LEU A 77 -19.74 -19.00 2.71
CA LEU A 77 -20.58 -17.98 3.35
C LEU A 77 -21.85 -18.63 3.91
N ASP A 78 -22.42 -18.04 4.95
CA ASP A 78 -23.72 -18.42 5.47
C ASP A 78 -24.84 -18.01 4.44
N PRO A 79 -25.98 -18.72 4.36
CA PRO A 79 -27.09 -18.27 3.53
C PRO A 79 -27.51 -16.84 3.85
N GLY A 80 -27.60 -15.99 2.84
CA GLY A 80 -27.89 -14.55 3.00
C GLY A 80 -26.74 -13.73 3.56
N GLU A 81 -25.54 -14.28 3.75
CA GLU A 81 -24.35 -13.49 4.15
C GLU A 81 -23.84 -12.64 2.98
N VAL A 82 -23.54 -11.38 3.29
CA VAL A 82 -22.95 -10.41 2.36
C VAL A 82 -21.64 -9.91 2.96
N VAL A 83 -20.59 -9.93 2.15
CA VAL A 83 -19.27 -9.42 2.52
C VAL A 83 -18.85 -8.33 1.53
N MET A 84 -18.64 -7.13 2.01
CA MET A 84 -18.10 -6.03 1.22
C MET A 84 -16.62 -5.87 1.47
N ILE A 85 -15.82 -5.96 0.42
CA ILE A 85 -14.37 -5.82 0.48
C ILE A 85 -14.01 -4.39 0.10
N LEU A 86 -13.38 -3.68 1.04
CA LEU A 86 -12.93 -2.31 0.86
C LEU A 86 -11.41 -2.24 1.00
N GLN A 87 -10.79 -1.48 0.13
CA GLN A 87 -9.41 -1.04 0.27
C GLN A 87 -9.39 0.30 0.96
N GLY A 88 -8.67 0.39 2.07
CA GLY A 88 -8.42 1.61 2.79
C GLY A 88 -6.97 2.06 2.64
N THR A 89 -6.76 3.34 2.39
CA THR A 89 -5.43 3.93 2.24
C THR A 89 -5.35 5.23 3.02
N ILE A 90 -4.32 5.36 3.85
CA ILE A 90 -3.99 6.62 4.52
C ILE A 90 -2.60 7.05 4.06
N PRO A 91 -2.49 8.08 3.23
CA PRO A 91 -1.21 8.58 2.77
C PRO A 91 -0.58 9.51 3.81
N ASN A 92 0.72 9.77 3.65
CA ASN A 92 1.37 10.88 4.32
C ASN A 92 1.11 12.21 3.57
N GLN A 93 1.60 13.31 4.11
CA GLN A 93 1.46 14.64 3.50
C GLN A 93 2.12 14.77 2.11
N LYS A 94 2.95 13.82 1.70
CA LYS A 94 3.52 13.73 0.35
C LYS A 94 2.68 12.88 -0.62
N GLY A 95 1.56 12.32 -0.16
CA GLY A 95 0.71 11.45 -0.97
C GLY A 95 1.17 10.00 -1.05
N ASN A 96 2.25 9.62 -0.36
CA ASN A 96 2.69 8.23 -0.33
C ASN A 96 1.83 7.41 0.64
N PRO A 97 1.33 6.22 0.27
CA PRO A 97 0.54 5.38 1.15
C PRO A 97 1.40 4.88 2.31
N VAL A 98 0.95 5.15 3.54
CA VAL A 98 1.60 4.72 4.79
C VAL A 98 0.84 3.57 5.42
N ILE A 99 -0.48 3.66 5.46
CA ILE A 99 -1.36 2.58 5.89
C ILE A 99 -2.17 2.17 4.67
N GLN A 100 -2.09 0.88 4.33
CA GLN A 100 -2.86 0.30 3.25
C GLN A 100 -3.40 -1.04 3.73
N GLU A 101 -4.71 -1.09 3.91
CA GLU A 101 -5.40 -2.24 4.47
C GLU A 101 -6.57 -2.65 3.58
N TRP A 102 -6.76 -3.93 3.43
CA TRP A 102 -7.96 -4.49 2.83
C TRP A 102 -8.86 -5.02 3.93
N VAL A 103 -10.10 -4.53 3.94
CA VAL A 103 -11.05 -4.77 5.01
C VAL A 103 -12.28 -5.45 4.46
N ALA A 104 -12.76 -6.48 5.15
CA ALA A 104 -14.00 -7.17 4.86
C ALA A 104 -15.06 -6.79 5.90
N VAL A 105 -16.16 -6.20 5.44
CA VAL A 105 -17.32 -5.84 6.26
C VAL A 105 -18.44 -6.84 6.00
N ASN A 106 -18.83 -7.58 7.03
CA ASN A 106 -19.78 -8.68 6.94
C ASN A 106 -21.18 -8.25 7.42
N PHE A 107 -22.20 -8.66 6.66
CA PHE A 107 -23.61 -8.49 6.98
C PHE A 107 -24.32 -9.85 6.95
N ILE A 108 -25.46 -9.94 7.62
CA ILE A 108 -26.38 -11.08 7.50
C ILE A 108 -27.74 -10.57 7.00
N GLY A 109 -28.23 -11.19 5.95
CA GLY A 109 -29.48 -10.82 5.32
C GLY A 109 -29.43 -9.44 4.65
N THR A 110 -30.61 -8.86 4.48
CA THR A 110 -30.79 -7.54 3.86
C THR A 110 -30.69 -6.38 4.84
N GLY A 111 -30.41 -6.67 6.12
CA GLY A 111 -30.31 -5.67 7.18
C GLY A 111 -29.09 -4.79 7.06
N LEU A 112 -29.12 -3.66 7.77
CA LEU A 112 -28.00 -2.68 7.84
C LEU A 112 -27.04 -2.92 9.01
N ASN A 113 -27.25 -4.00 9.77
CA ASN A 113 -26.41 -4.31 10.92
C ASN A 113 -25.11 -4.99 10.47
N VAL A 114 -23.99 -4.36 10.77
CA VAL A 114 -22.66 -4.96 10.55
C VAL A 114 -22.44 -6.06 11.58
N ARG A 115 -22.21 -7.30 11.10
CA ARG A 115 -21.86 -8.45 11.94
C ARG A 115 -20.43 -8.36 12.47
N SER A 116 -19.50 -8.06 11.56
CA SER A 116 -18.08 -7.95 11.87
C SER A 116 -17.33 -7.14 10.83
N VAL A 117 -16.21 -6.56 11.26
CA VAL A 117 -15.22 -5.94 10.39
C VAL A 117 -13.91 -6.67 10.64
N THR A 118 -13.34 -7.26 9.61
CA THR A 118 -12.15 -8.10 9.71
C THR A 118 -11.15 -7.80 8.59
N PRO A 119 -9.85 -8.08 8.79
CA PRO A 119 -8.89 -8.06 7.68
C PRO A 119 -9.35 -8.99 6.55
N PHE A 120 -9.12 -8.57 5.31
CA PHE A 120 -9.51 -9.33 4.11
C PHE A 120 -8.94 -10.74 4.07
N GLU A 121 -7.73 -10.94 4.60
CA GLU A 121 -7.04 -12.23 4.61
C GLU A 121 -7.84 -13.34 5.30
N ILE A 122 -8.65 -12.98 6.31
CA ILE A 122 -9.53 -13.93 7.00
C ILE A 122 -10.59 -14.46 6.06
N ILE A 123 -11.24 -13.57 5.30
CA ILE A 123 -12.25 -13.95 4.31
C ILE A 123 -11.61 -14.65 3.12
N ALA A 124 -10.47 -14.17 2.65
CA ALA A 124 -9.74 -14.79 1.56
C ALA A 124 -9.37 -16.27 1.86
N LYS A 125 -8.94 -16.55 3.08
CA LYS A 125 -8.67 -17.92 3.55
C LYS A 125 -9.94 -18.75 3.69
N ARG A 126 -11.00 -18.18 4.30
CA ARG A 126 -12.30 -18.84 4.49
C ARG A 126 -12.89 -19.29 3.15
N LEU A 127 -12.81 -18.45 2.13
CA LEU A 127 -13.37 -18.69 0.80
C LEU A 127 -12.37 -19.31 -0.18
N GLN A 128 -11.12 -19.51 0.23
CA GLN A 128 -10.07 -20.04 -0.65
C GLN A 128 -9.94 -19.26 -1.97
N LEU A 129 -9.97 -17.92 -1.90
CA LEU A 129 -9.99 -17.05 -3.08
C LEU A 129 -8.75 -17.20 -3.97
N ASN A 130 -7.68 -17.79 -3.46
CA ASN A 130 -6.47 -18.12 -4.22
C ASN A 130 -6.58 -19.40 -5.06
N ARG A 131 -7.65 -20.20 -4.88
CA ARG A 131 -7.84 -21.51 -5.55
C ARG A 131 -9.19 -21.64 -6.25
N LYS A 132 -10.21 -20.91 -5.77
CA LYS A 132 -11.57 -20.99 -6.29
C LYS A 132 -11.92 -19.73 -7.08
N PHE A 133 -12.62 -19.91 -8.19
CA PHE A 133 -13.16 -18.82 -8.98
C PHE A 133 -14.68 -18.76 -8.77
N TYR A 134 -15.15 -17.57 -8.47
CA TYR A 134 -16.57 -17.33 -8.25
C TYR A 134 -17.17 -16.53 -9.39
N PRO A 135 -18.36 -16.89 -9.88
CA PRO A 135 -18.97 -16.21 -10.99
C PRO A 135 -19.45 -14.80 -10.60
N ASN A 136 -19.33 -13.89 -11.56
CA ASN A 136 -20.04 -12.62 -11.56
C ASN A 136 -21.18 -12.73 -12.57
N PRO A 137 -22.38 -13.17 -12.17
CA PRO A 137 -23.46 -13.47 -13.11
C PRO A 137 -23.97 -12.24 -13.86
N GLY A 138 -23.68 -11.05 -13.36
CA GLY A 138 -24.28 -9.82 -13.84
C GLY A 138 -25.77 -9.73 -13.41
N GLY A 139 -26.46 -8.73 -13.89
CA GLY A 139 -27.89 -8.54 -13.63
C GLY A 139 -28.19 -7.37 -12.68
N LEU A 140 -29.44 -7.32 -12.20
CA LEU A 140 -29.89 -6.27 -11.29
C LEU A 140 -29.32 -6.50 -9.90
N ILE A 141 -28.62 -5.50 -9.38
CA ILE A 141 -28.11 -5.52 -8.02
C ILE A 141 -29.26 -5.24 -7.06
N PRO A 142 -29.49 -6.09 -6.03
CA PRO A 142 -30.50 -5.84 -5.03
C PRO A 142 -30.34 -4.48 -4.33
N ASN A 143 -31.43 -3.77 -4.13
CA ASN A 143 -31.40 -2.45 -3.45
C ASN A 143 -30.80 -2.51 -2.05
N SER A 144 -30.89 -3.62 -1.36
CA SER A 144 -30.29 -3.85 -0.06
C SER A 144 -28.76 -3.67 -0.10
N LEU A 145 -28.09 -4.13 -1.15
CA LEU A 145 -26.63 -3.97 -1.30
C LEU A 145 -26.22 -2.49 -1.44
N TYR A 146 -27.05 -1.67 -2.11
CA TYR A 146 -26.79 -0.23 -2.19
C TYR A 146 -26.92 0.45 -0.83
N GLN A 147 -27.89 0.06 -0.01
CA GLN A 147 -28.05 0.61 1.34
C GLN A 147 -26.93 0.15 2.26
N GLN A 148 -26.56 -1.12 2.22
CA GLN A 148 -25.45 -1.67 3.00
C GLN A 148 -24.11 -1.05 2.64
N ARG A 149 -23.91 -0.57 1.41
CA ARG A 149 -22.66 0.05 0.96
C ARG A 149 -22.24 1.23 1.84
N GLN A 150 -23.16 2.15 2.16
CA GLN A 150 -22.81 3.30 3.00
C GLN A 150 -22.41 2.86 4.41
N VAL A 151 -23.14 1.92 4.97
CA VAL A 151 -22.85 1.37 6.31
C VAL A 151 -21.48 0.63 6.31
N ALA A 152 -21.17 -0.07 5.23
CA ALA A 152 -19.86 -0.72 5.08
C ALA A 152 -18.71 0.30 5.02
N VAL A 153 -18.90 1.39 4.29
CA VAL A 153 -17.90 2.48 4.22
C VAL A 153 -17.70 3.09 5.60
N ASP A 154 -18.76 3.38 6.35
CA ASP A 154 -18.67 3.96 7.70
C ASP A 154 -18.00 3.00 8.69
N ALA A 155 -18.26 1.71 8.57
CA ALA A 155 -17.63 0.67 9.40
C ALA A 155 -16.14 0.51 9.09
N ALA A 156 -15.77 0.44 7.81
CA ALA A 156 -14.38 0.39 7.37
C ALA A 156 -13.61 1.67 7.73
N HIS A 157 -14.25 2.83 7.64
CA HIS A 157 -13.67 4.11 8.05
C HIS A 157 -13.29 4.11 9.54
N ARG A 158 -14.20 3.65 10.42
CA ARG A 158 -13.90 3.52 11.86
C ARG A 158 -12.73 2.57 12.13
N TYR A 159 -12.71 1.43 11.46
CA TYR A 159 -11.60 0.48 11.56
C TYR A 159 -10.26 1.12 11.18
N LEU A 160 -10.23 1.90 10.10
CA LEU A 160 -9.00 2.58 9.67
C LEU A 160 -8.58 3.70 10.61
N LEU A 161 -9.53 4.42 11.23
CA LEU A 161 -9.21 5.42 12.26
C LEU A 161 -8.53 4.80 13.47
N GLU A 162 -8.94 3.61 13.91
CA GLU A 162 -8.25 2.86 14.98
C GLU A 162 -6.82 2.51 14.59
N LYS A 163 -6.61 2.06 13.34
CA LYS A 163 -5.26 1.79 12.80
C LYS A 163 -4.41 3.06 12.74
N GLN A 164 -5.01 4.18 12.32
CA GLN A 164 -4.38 5.49 12.28
C GLN A 164 -3.93 5.94 13.67
N ASP A 165 -4.78 5.81 14.67
CA ASP A 165 -4.45 6.17 16.05
C ASP A 165 -3.32 5.32 16.62
N ASN A 166 -3.33 4.02 16.34
CA ASN A 166 -2.26 3.12 16.74
C ASN A 166 -0.93 3.49 16.06
N TRP A 167 -0.97 3.81 14.77
CA TRP A 167 0.20 4.27 14.03
C TRP A 167 0.76 5.58 14.60
N ARG A 168 -0.12 6.56 14.90
CA ARG A 168 0.27 7.83 15.52
C ARG A 168 0.92 7.64 16.89
N LYS A 169 0.39 6.76 17.73
CA LYS A 169 0.97 6.43 19.04
C LYS A 169 2.40 5.90 18.93
N THR A 170 2.69 5.16 17.87
CA THR A 170 4.02 4.60 17.63
C THR A 170 4.96 5.62 16.98
N MET A 171 4.48 6.39 16.01
CA MET A 171 5.31 7.29 15.21
C MET A 171 5.57 8.65 15.86
N ASN A 172 4.66 9.18 16.69
CA ASN A 172 4.86 10.47 17.31
C ASN A 172 6.10 10.51 18.23
N PRO A 173 6.37 9.51 19.10
CA PRO A 173 7.60 9.47 19.88
C PRO A 173 8.86 9.41 19.00
N GLU A 174 8.82 8.65 17.91
CA GLU A 174 9.93 8.53 16.97
C GLU A 174 10.18 9.87 16.25
N LEU A 175 9.13 10.56 15.82
CA LEU A 175 9.22 11.89 15.20
C LEU A 175 9.89 12.90 16.16
N GLU A 176 9.47 12.92 17.42
CA GLU A 176 10.07 13.80 18.42
C GLU A 176 11.54 13.44 18.69
N ALA A 177 11.87 12.16 18.77
CA ALA A 177 13.26 11.71 18.95
C ALA A 177 14.15 12.16 17.76
N GLN A 178 13.65 12.06 16.54
CA GLN A 178 14.36 12.51 15.35
C GLN A 178 14.53 14.04 15.32
N ARG A 179 13.51 14.79 15.73
CA ARG A 179 13.59 16.26 15.87
C ARG A 179 14.66 16.68 16.87
N GLU A 180 14.68 16.05 18.03
CA GLU A 180 15.71 16.35 19.05
C GLU A 180 17.13 16.01 18.54
N ARG A 181 17.27 14.93 17.79
CA ARG A 181 18.53 14.57 17.13
C ARG A 181 18.96 15.64 16.13
N LEU A 182 18.04 16.12 15.28
CA LEU A 182 18.34 17.20 14.33
C LEU A 182 18.73 18.50 15.03
N LYS A 183 18.05 18.88 16.11
CA LYS A 183 18.40 20.07 16.92
C LYS A 183 19.81 19.98 17.48
N ARG A 184 20.19 18.82 18.04
CA ARG A 184 21.57 18.60 18.55
C ARG A 184 22.61 18.74 17.43
N LEU A 185 22.37 18.10 16.28
CA LEU A 185 23.28 18.18 15.14
C LEU A 185 23.41 19.62 14.62
N ARG A 186 22.31 20.37 14.53
CA ARG A 186 22.29 21.80 14.18
C ARG A 186 23.14 22.61 15.17
N GLY A 187 22.98 22.37 16.48
CA GLY A 187 23.78 23.00 17.53
C GLY A 187 25.26 22.75 17.34
N LEU A 188 25.67 21.48 17.20
CA LEU A 188 27.07 21.08 17.01
C LEU A 188 27.69 21.71 15.75
N GLN A 189 26.98 21.69 14.61
CA GLN A 189 27.47 22.29 13.37
C GLN A 189 27.60 23.80 13.48
N THR A 190 26.69 24.46 14.18
CA THR A 190 26.75 25.91 14.43
C THR A 190 27.91 26.26 15.32
N GLU A 191 28.18 25.46 16.32
CA GLU A 191 29.30 25.63 17.27
C GLU A 191 30.66 25.41 16.58
N GLN A 192 30.80 24.33 15.83
CA GLN A 192 31.96 24.07 14.99
C GLN A 192 32.25 25.19 14.01
N LEU A 193 31.19 25.75 13.40
CA LEU A 193 31.30 26.90 12.50
C LEU A 193 31.86 28.10 13.25
N LYS A 194 31.40 28.44 14.46
CA LYS A 194 31.90 29.55 15.27
C LYS A 194 33.39 29.37 15.60
N ILE A 195 33.78 28.19 16.11
CA ILE A 195 35.18 27.86 16.44
C ILE A 195 36.07 28.00 15.20
N SER A 196 35.64 27.54 14.05
CA SER A 196 36.42 27.67 12.81
C SER A 196 36.65 29.13 12.38
N PHE A 197 35.71 30.02 12.68
CA PHE A 197 35.82 31.45 12.38
C PHE A 197 36.59 32.22 13.46
N GLU A 198 36.67 31.78 14.70
CA GLU A 198 37.53 32.39 15.75
C GLU A 198 38.99 32.32 15.37
N ASN A 199 39.40 31.21 14.78
CA ASN A 199 40.80 30.97 14.38
C ASN A 199 41.15 31.60 13.00
N ASP A 200 40.21 32.22 12.31
CA ASP A 200 40.44 32.82 10.99
C ASP A 200 41.09 34.19 11.11
N LYS A 201 42.20 34.41 10.38
CA LYS A 201 43.00 35.64 10.42
C LYS A 201 42.52 36.74 9.47
N ARG A 202 41.41 36.57 8.80
CA ARG A 202 40.82 37.58 7.84
C ARG A 202 40.24 38.78 8.59
N ARG A 203 39.99 39.88 7.85
CA ARG A 203 39.35 41.10 8.40
C ARG A 203 37.98 40.77 8.99
N GLN A 204 37.68 41.35 10.17
CA GLN A 204 36.47 41.05 10.96
C GLN A 204 35.14 41.20 10.17
N GLU A 205 35.06 42.19 9.33
CA GLU A 205 33.85 42.45 8.50
C GLU A 205 33.57 41.32 7.50
N ILE A 206 34.61 40.78 6.85
CA ILE A 206 34.51 39.67 5.90
C ILE A 206 34.11 38.39 6.63
N LYS A 207 34.75 38.14 7.79
CA LYS A 207 34.40 37.01 8.68
C LYS A 207 32.92 37.03 9.05
N ASN A 208 32.42 38.18 9.51
CA ASN A 208 31.06 38.31 9.97
C ASN A 208 30.03 38.03 8.85
N LYS A 209 30.27 38.55 7.62
CA LYS A 209 29.43 38.29 6.46
C LYS A 209 29.43 36.82 6.09
N ASP A 210 30.59 36.18 6.01
CA ASP A 210 30.73 34.75 5.71
C ASP A 210 30.11 33.86 6.78
N LEU A 211 30.28 34.21 8.04
CA LEU A 211 29.66 33.49 9.16
C LEU A 211 28.14 33.52 9.08
N ILE A 212 27.57 34.70 8.84
CA ILE A 212 26.11 34.87 8.68
C ILE A 212 25.61 34.05 7.49
N TYR A 213 26.30 34.10 6.36
CA TYR A 213 25.93 33.35 5.17
C TYR A 213 25.94 31.83 5.40
N LYS A 214 27.06 31.31 5.98
CA LYS A 214 27.19 29.88 6.27
C LYS A 214 26.22 29.40 7.33
N LYS A 215 25.96 30.23 8.36
CA LYS A 215 24.96 29.93 9.36
C LYS A 215 23.55 29.82 8.73
N LYS A 216 23.17 30.76 7.87
CA LYS A 216 21.90 30.69 7.14
C LYS A 216 21.79 29.43 6.27
N ALA A 217 22.89 29.01 5.64
CA ALA A 217 22.91 27.79 4.83
C ALA A 217 22.72 26.51 5.70
N ILE A 218 23.33 26.48 6.90
CA ILE A 218 23.12 25.41 7.87
C ILE A 218 21.65 25.40 8.31
N ASP A 219 21.15 26.55 8.78
CA ASP A 219 19.79 26.68 9.25
C ASP A 219 18.78 26.19 8.19
N ARG A 220 18.90 26.68 6.95
CA ARG A 220 18.04 26.26 5.85
C ARG A 220 18.06 24.75 5.60
N ARG A 221 19.25 24.13 5.61
CA ARG A 221 19.38 22.67 5.43
C ARG A 221 18.65 21.89 6.53
N PHE A 222 18.77 22.35 7.78
CA PHE A 222 18.09 21.67 8.88
C PHE A 222 16.58 21.89 8.84
N ASP A 223 16.12 23.08 8.51
CA ASP A 223 14.70 23.40 8.34
C ASP A 223 14.10 22.59 7.18
N ASP A 224 14.80 22.44 6.05
CA ASP A 224 14.37 21.59 4.92
C ASP A 224 14.29 20.12 5.33
N ASN A 225 15.26 19.60 6.09
CA ASN A 225 15.26 18.24 6.60
C ASN A 225 14.11 18.00 7.61
N GLU A 226 13.88 18.94 8.52
CA GLU A 226 12.77 18.85 9.49
C GLU A 226 11.43 18.84 8.77
N ASN A 227 11.22 19.74 7.81
CA ASN A 227 10.01 19.77 6.99
C ASN A 227 9.83 18.49 6.18
N PHE A 228 10.91 17.96 5.59
CA PHE A 228 10.85 16.70 4.87
C PHE A 228 10.41 15.55 5.78
N MET A 229 11.05 15.42 6.94
CA MET A 229 10.77 14.38 7.93
C MET A 229 9.32 14.49 8.43
N GLN A 230 8.87 15.70 8.76
CA GLN A 230 7.50 15.94 9.20
C GLN A 230 6.50 15.51 8.12
N ASN A 231 6.71 15.92 6.87
CA ASN A 231 5.81 15.56 5.76
C ASN A 231 5.77 14.06 5.46
N VAL A 232 6.87 13.33 5.69
CA VAL A 232 6.93 11.88 5.49
C VAL A 232 6.29 11.12 6.65
N MET A 233 6.51 11.58 7.89
CA MET A 233 6.04 10.90 9.10
C MET A 233 4.65 11.36 9.57
N THR A 234 4.08 12.40 8.99
CA THR A 234 2.70 12.83 9.30
C THR A 234 1.74 12.29 8.25
N ILE A 235 0.70 11.61 8.72
CA ILE A 235 -0.34 11.02 7.86
C ILE A 235 -1.56 11.94 7.75
N GLU A 236 -2.25 11.83 6.62
CA GLU A 236 -3.51 12.55 6.38
C GLU A 236 -4.58 12.16 7.40
N PRO A 237 -5.47 13.11 7.78
CA PRO A 237 -6.50 12.85 8.78
C PRO A 237 -7.63 11.95 8.29
N VAL A 238 -7.90 11.96 6.98
CA VAL A 238 -9.05 11.26 6.38
C VAL A 238 -8.56 10.07 5.55
N PRO A 239 -8.99 8.83 5.87
CA PRO A 239 -8.73 7.67 5.05
C PRO A 239 -9.43 7.72 3.69
N TYR A 240 -8.78 7.26 2.64
CA TYR A 240 -9.39 7.00 1.34
C TYR A 240 -9.90 5.57 1.31
N LEU A 241 -11.17 5.41 0.92
CA LEU A 241 -11.83 4.10 0.84
C LEU A 241 -12.31 3.83 -0.58
N LYS A 242 -12.06 2.61 -1.05
CA LYS A 242 -12.53 2.11 -2.34
C LYS A 242 -13.20 0.76 -2.13
N LEU A 243 -14.45 0.62 -2.57
CA LEU A 243 -15.10 -0.68 -2.63
C LEU A 243 -14.49 -1.48 -3.79
N ILE A 244 -13.96 -2.65 -3.46
CA ILE A 244 -13.25 -3.52 -4.42
C ILE A 244 -14.18 -4.59 -4.97
N ALA A 245 -14.94 -5.27 -4.10
CA ALA A 245 -15.86 -6.33 -4.49
C ALA A 245 -16.95 -6.50 -3.44
N ILE A 246 -18.06 -7.09 -3.87
CA ILE A 246 -19.14 -7.57 -3.00
C ILE A 246 -19.23 -9.08 -3.21
N LEU A 247 -19.16 -9.84 -2.13
CA LEU A 247 -19.37 -11.27 -2.12
C LEU A 247 -20.70 -11.53 -1.43
N HIS A 248 -21.57 -12.29 -2.04
CA HIS A 248 -22.85 -12.61 -1.43
C HIS A 248 -23.21 -14.07 -1.69
N ARG A 249 -23.97 -14.65 -0.77
CA ARG A 249 -24.64 -15.93 -0.97
C ARG A 249 -26.13 -15.69 -0.94
N GLU A 250 -26.81 -16.13 -1.99
CA GLU A 250 -28.27 -16.13 -2.05
C GLU A 250 -28.83 -17.03 -0.93
N SER A 251 -30.02 -16.65 -0.45
CA SER A 251 -30.72 -17.36 0.66
C SER A 251 -31.25 -18.72 0.21
#